data_d389fe988088279d28c7f5d4288e48f2
#
_entry.id   d389fe988088279d28c7f5d4288e48f2
#
_cell.length_a   1.000
_cell.length_b   1.000
_cell.length_c   1.000
_cell.angle_alpha   90.00
_cell.angle_beta   90.00
_cell.angle_gamma   90.00
#
_symmetry.space_group_name_H-M   'P 1'
#
loop_
_entity.id
_entity.type
_entity.pdbx_description
1 polymer ?
#
loop_
_entity_poly.entity_id
_entity_poly.type
_entity_poly.pdbx_seq_one_letter_code
_entity_poly.pdbx_strand_id
1 'polypeptide(L)'
;MQEPTPEMIAFYERRTQAHIERVRSCLNLLAAESECGAELLERAQVHDASKYGPEERVPYIWLTEFHRCRWRKIPFQYPPGMEERVQSAIRHHVTSNRHHPEFHNDPNEMTDIDLIEMVCDWTAMSLEFN
;
A
#
# COMPACT_ATOMS: atom_id res chain seq x y z
N MET A 1 -16.91 18.52 0.38
CA MET A 1 -16.68 17.19 0.98
C MET A 1 -15.81 17.37 2.23
N GLN A 2 -16.08 16.58 3.26
CA GLN A 2 -15.33 16.67 4.51
C GLN A 2 -13.87 16.29 4.31
N GLU A 3 -12.97 17.12 4.82
CA GLU A 3 -11.54 16.89 4.72
C GLU A 3 -11.05 16.03 5.89
N PRO A 4 -10.00 15.21 5.69
CA PRO A 4 -9.40 14.50 6.80
C PRO A 4 -8.77 15.47 7.81
N THR A 5 -8.77 15.06 9.07
CA THR A 5 -8.13 15.88 10.13
C THR A 5 -6.61 15.76 10.06
N PRO A 6 -5.88 16.74 10.63
CA PRO A 6 -4.41 16.63 10.71
C PRO A 6 -3.95 15.35 11.42
N GLU A 7 -4.66 14.88 12.42
CA GLU A 7 -4.34 13.64 13.12
C GLU A 7 -4.48 12.43 12.20
N MET A 8 -5.55 12.38 11.40
CA MET A 8 -5.76 11.31 10.42
C MET A 8 -4.65 11.30 9.38
N ILE A 9 -4.27 12.46 8.88
CA ILE A 9 -3.20 12.61 7.88
C ILE A 9 -1.88 12.12 8.46
N ALA A 10 -1.53 12.56 9.67
CA ALA A 10 -0.28 12.16 10.31
C ALA A 10 -0.21 10.66 10.55
N PHE A 11 -1.31 10.06 11.00
CA PHE A 11 -1.39 8.62 11.23
C PHE A 11 -1.19 7.85 9.92
N TYR A 12 -1.88 8.28 8.86
CA TYR A 12 -1.74 7.67 7.54
C TYR A 12 -0.31 7.73 7.02
N GLU A 13 0.30 8.90 7.11
CA GLU A 13 1.66 9.09 6.60
C GLU A 13 2.68 8.25 7.36
N ARG A 14 2.59 8.19 8.67
CA ARG A 14 3.49 7.35 9.48
C ARG A 14 3.33 5.87 9.13
N ARG A 15 2.11 5.41 9.03
CA ARG A 15 1.82 4.00 8.75
C ARG A 15 2.26 3.60 7.34
N THR A 16 1.95 4.44 6.36
CA THR A 16 2.31 4.20 4.97
C THR A 16 3.82 4.21 4.78
N GLN A 17 4.51 5.20 5.38
CA GLN A 17 5.95 5.28 5.30
C GLN A 17 6.62 4.09 5.98
N ALA A 18 6.14 3.67 7.14
CA ALA A 18 6.67 2.50 7.84
C ALA A 18 6.52 1.22 7.00
N HIS A 19 5.37 1.06 6.35
CA HIS A 19 5.14 -0.07 5.45
C HIS A 19 6.12 -0.06 4.29
N ILE A 20 6.25 1.08 3.61
CA ILE A 20 7.15 1.22 2.47
C ILE A 20 8.60 0.93 2.89
N GLU A 21 9.02 1.40 4.06
CA GLU A 21 10.38 1.16 4.56
C GLU A 21 10.62 -0.32 4.85
N ARG A 22 9.61 -1.04 5.38
CA ARG A 22 9.73 -2.48 5.61
C ARG A 22 9.85 -3.25 4.29
N VAL A 23 9.04 -2.90 3.30
CA VAL A 23 9.12 -3.52 1.97
C VAL A 23 10.47 -3.22 1.32
N ARG A 24 10.90 -1.96 1.38
CA ARG A 24 12.19 -1.54 0.83
C ARG A 24 13.34 -2.31 1.46
N SER A 25 13.33 -2.47 2.79
CA SER A 25 14.37 -3.23 3.50
C SER A 25 14.41 -4.69 3.04
N CYS A 26 13.24 -5.31 2.89
CA CYS A 26 13.14 -6.68 2.41
C CYS A 26 13.71 -6.82 0.98
N LEU A 27 13.29 -5.93 0.08
CA LEU A 27 13.77 -5.94 -1.31
C LEU A 27 15.28 -5.69 -1.40
N ASN A 28 15.81 -4.77 -0.58
CA ASN A 28 17.24 -4.48 -0.56
C ASN A 28 18.05 -5.68 -0.09
N LEU A 29 17.58 -6.41 0.91
CA LEU A 29 18.25 -7.62 1.39
C LEU A 29 18.28 -8.70 0.29
N LEU A 30 17.16 -8.91 -0.40
CA LEU A 30 17.08 -9.89 -1.47
C LEU A 30 17.89 -9.47 -2.68
N ALA A 31 17.95 -8.17 -2.98
CA ALA A 31 18.72 -7.65 -4.10
C ALA A 31 20.22 -7.96 -3.97
N ALA A 32 20.74 -7.95 -2.76
CA ALA A 32 22.16 -8.20 -2.49
C ALA A 32 22.58 -9.63 -2.88
N GLU A 33 21.64 -10.57 -2.93
CA GLU A 33 21.91 -11.99 -3.18
C GLU A 33 21.26 -12.51 -4.46
N SER A 34 20.73 -11.60 -5.31
CA SER A 34 19.97 -11.98 -6.50
C SER A 34 20.65 -11.48 -7.77
N GLU A 35 20.51 -12.26 -8.85
CA GLU A 35 20.94 -11.84 -10.18
C GLU A 35 20.10 -10.68 -10.72
N CYS A 36 18.89 -10.51 -10.21
CA CYS A 36 18.00 -9.41 -10.59
C CYS A 36 18.01 -8.26 -9.57
N GLY A 37 19.14 -8.09 -8.87
CA GLY A 37 19.26 -7.10 -7.80
C GLY A 37 18.95 -5.67 -8.22
N ALA A 38 19.41 -5.24 -9.41
CA ALA A 38 19.13 -3.88 -9.89
C ALA A 38 17.63 -3.63 -10.05
N GLU A 39 16.88 -4.59 -10.57
CA GLU A 39 15.44 -4.48 -10.74
C GLU A 39 14.71 -4.45 -9.40
N LEU A 40 15.18 -5.25 -8.43
CA LEU A 40 14.60 -5.25 -7.08
C LEU A 40 14.84 -3.92 -6.36
N LEU A 41 16.03 -3.33 -6.54
CA LEU A 41 16.32 -2.00 -5.97
C LEU A 41 15.44 -0.93 -6.58
N GLU A 42 15.17 -1.01 -7.87
CA GLU A 42 14.25 -0.08 -8.54
C GLU A 42 12.84 -0.19 -7.95
N ARG A 43 12.34 -1.42 -7.77
CA ARG A 43 11.02 -1.63 -7.14
C ARG A 43 10.99 -1.11 -5.71
N ALA A 44 12.08 -1.27 -4.97
CA ALA A 44 12.18 -0.76 -3.62
C ALA A 44 11.98 0.75 -3.55
N GLN A 45 12.47 1.49 -4.56
CA GLN A 45 12.35 2.94 -4.60
C GLN A 45 10.94 3.43 -4.89
N VAL A 46 10.15 2.65 -5.63
CA VAL A 46 8.84 3.09 -6.12
C VAL A 46 7.66 2.32 -5.51
N HIS A 47 7.93 1.35 -4.63
CA HIS A 47 6.86 0.54 -4.03
C HIS A 47 5.78 1.43 -3.40
N ASP A 48 4.54 1.20 -3.80
CA ASP A 48 3.35 1.90 -3.30
C ASP A 48 3.40 3.42 -3.41
N ALA A 49 4.25 3.97 -4.30
CA ALA A 49 4.33 5.43 -4.49
C ALA A 49 2.97 6.04 -4.87
N SER A 50 2.08 5.27 -5.51
CA SER A 50 0.74 5.74 -5.87
C SER A 50 -0.11 6.12 -4.67
N LYS A 51 0.20 5.65 -3.47
CA LYS A 51 -0.52 6.01 -2.25
C LYS A 51 -0.40 7.49 -1.87
N TYR A 52 0.57 8.19 -2.44
CA TYR A 52 0.74 9.62 -2.24
C TYR A 52 0.12 10.45 -3.37
N GLY A 53 -0.40 9.78 -4.40
CA GLY A 53 -0.99 10.44 -5.55
C GLY A 53 -2.45 10.84 -5.36
N PRO A 54 -2.97 11.68 -6.27
CA PRO A 54 -4.32 12.24 -6.13
C PRO A 54 -5.44 11.19 -6.17
N GLU A 55 -5.22 10.06 -6.81
CA GLU A 55 -6.25 9.03 -6.92
C GLU A 55 -6.39 8.20 -5.65
N GLU A 56 -5.34 8.13 -4.83
CA GLU A 56 -5.31 7.23 -3.69
C GLU A 56 -5.21 7.91 -2.34
N ARG A 57 -4.50 9.04 -2.25
CA ARG A 57 -4.11 9.60 -0.96
C ARG A 57 -5.29 9.86 -0.01
N VAL A 58 -6.22 10.71 -0.42
CA VAL A 58 -7.32 11.09 0.48
C VAL A 58 -8.23 9.91 0.81
N PRO A 59 -8.68 9.12 -0.17
CA PRO A 59 -9.49 7.93 0.16
C PRO A 59 -8.78 6.95 1.10
N TYR A 60 -7.46 6.73 0.91
CA TYR A 60 -6.71 5.83 1.79
C TYR A 60 -6.52 6.39 3.19
N ILE A 61 -6.47 7.72 3.35
CA ILE A 61 -6.48 8.33 4.69
C ILE A 61 -7.77 7.94 5.42
N TRP A 62 -8.91 8.01 4.74
CA TRP A 62 -10.21 7.63 5.31
C TRP A 62 -10.31 6.13 5.59
N LEU A 63 -9.80 5.30 4.70
CA LEU A 63 -9.76 3.85 4.92
C LEU A 63 -8.90 3.51 6.14
N THR A 64 -7.76 4.16 6.28
CA THR A 64 -6.86 3.98 7.42
C THR A 64 -7.55 4.39 8.72
N GLU A 65 -8.30 5.50 8.70
CA GLU A 65 -9.10 5.94 9.85
C GLU A 65 -10.19 4.94 10.21
N PHE A 66 -10.85 4.36 9.20
CA PHE A 66 -11.80 3.27 9.43
C PHE A 66 -11.16 2.13 10.22
N HIS A 67 -9.98 1.68 9.78
CA HIS A 67 -9.26 0.61 10.47
C HIS A 67 -8.82 1.00 11.87
N ARG A 68 -8.32 2.23 12.04
CA ARG A 68 -7.90 2.73 13.35
C ARG A 68 -9.06 2.76 14.34
N CYS A 69 -10.20 3.28 13.93
CA CYS A 69 -11.40 3.31 14.76
C CYS A 69 -11.86 1.90 15.12
N ARG A 70 -11.80 0.99 14.16
CA ARG A 70 -12.18 -0.40 14.39
C ARG A 70 -11.29 -1.07 15.45
N TRP A 71 -9.98 -0.84 15.39
CA TRP A 71 -9.06 -1.38 16.39
C TRP A 71 -9.30 -0.81 17.77
N ARG A 72 -9.67 0.46 17.84
CA ARG A 72 -9.96 1.16 19.10
C ARG A 72 -11.40 0.97 19.58
N LYS A 73 -12.22 0.28 18.81
CA LYS A 73 -13.64 0.07 19.10
C LYS A 73 -14.39 1.39 19.21
N ILE A 74 -14.05 2.36 18.36
CA ILE A 74 -14.69 3.66 18.27
C ILE A 74 -15.64 3.62 17.07
N PRO A 75 -16.90 4.12 17.21
CA PRO A 75 -17.81 4.20 16.07
C PRO A 75 -17.23 5.05 14.94
N PHE A 76 -17.44 4.60 13.70
CA PHE A 76 -16.94 5.28 12.51
C PHE A 76 -17.99 5.24 11.41
N GLN A 77 -18.06 6.32 10.65
CA GLN A 77 -18.89 6.40 9.46
C GLN A 77 -18.16 7.23 8.42
N TYR A 78 -18.08 6.73 7.18
CA TYR A 78 -17.54 7.52 6.08
C TYR A 78 -18.40 8.75 5.82
N PRO A 79 -17.79 9.89 5.47
CA PRO A 79 -18.55 11.01 4.93
C PRO A 79 -19.32 10.60 3.67
N PRO A 80 -20.42 11.28 3.33
CA PRO A 80 -21.16 10.96 2.11
C PRO A 80 -20.26 10.92 0.88
N GLY A 81 -20.36 9.84 0.11
CA GLY A 81 -19.58 9.65 -1.13
C GLY A 81 -18.15 9.14 -0.93
N MET A 82 -17.66 9.09 0.31
CA MET A 82 -16.27 8.67 0.55
C MET A 82 -16.09 7.16 0.39
N GLU A 83 -17.08 6.36 0.77
CA GLU A 83 -16.97 4.91 0.62
C GLU A 83 -16.74 4.49 -0.83
N GLU A 84 -17.45 5.11 -1.76
CA GLU A 84 -17.28 4.86 -3.20
C GLU A 84 -15.90 5.31 -3.68
N ARG A 85 -15.40 6.43 -3.16
CA ARG A 85 -14.04 6.90 -3.46
C ARG A 85 -12.98 5.94 -2.93
N VAL A 86 -13.21 5.35 -1.76
CA VAL A 86 -12.31 4.35 -1.19
C VAL A 86 -12.27 3.12 -2.08
N GLN A 87 -13.41 2.64 -2.55
CA GLN A 87 -13.45 1.49 -3.46
C GLN A 87 -12.72 1.78 -4.77
N SER A 88 -12.89 2.98 -5.30
CA SER A 88 -12.16 3.39 -6.52
C SER A 88 -10.66 3.48 -6.28
N ALA A 89 -10.25 3.97 -5.12
CA ALA A 89 -8.82 4.07 -4.77
C ALA A 89 -8.18 2.69 -4.62
N ILE A 90 -8.88 1.76 -3.99
CA ILE A 90 -8.40 0.37 -3.86
C ILE A 90 -8.22 -0.24 -5.26
N ARG A 91 -9.21 -0.06 -6.13
CA ARG A 91 -9.12 -0.56 -7.51
C ARG A 91 -7.95 0.08 -8.25
N HIS A 92 -7.77 1.39 -8.11
CA HIS A 92 -6.64 2.09 -8.71
C HIS A 92 -5.31 1.50 -8.22
N HIS A 93 -5.19 1.28 -6.92
CA HIS A 93 -3.97 0.76 -6.32
C HIS A 93 -3.60 -0.62 -6.88
N VAL A 94 -4.55 -1.56 -6.87
CA VAL A 94 -4.27 -2.93 -7.28
C VAL A 94 -4.11 -3.07 -8.80
N THR A 95 -4.68 -2.15 -9.59
CA THR A 95 -4.51 -2.18 -11.05
C THR A 95 -3.37 -1.31 -11.55
N SER A 96 -2.73 -0.53 -10.69
CA SER A 96 -1.61 0.34 -11.05
C SER A 96 -0.25 -0.16 -10.54
N ASN A 97 -0.24 -1.16 -9.67
CA ASN A 97 0.98 -1.68 -9.06
C ASN A 97 1.18 -3.14 -9.45
N ARG A 98 2.32 -3.43 -10.10
CA ARG A 98 2.60 -4.74 -10.69
C ARG A 98 2.69 -5.88 -9.67
N HIS A 99 2.92 -5.56 -8.40
CA HIS A 99 3.00 -6.59 -7.36
C HIS A 99 1.63 -7.11 -6.90
N HIS A 100 0.56 -6.58 -7.47
CA HIS A 100 -0.80 -7.09 -7.25
C HIS A 100 -1.24 -7.95 -8.42
N PRO A 101 -1.79 -9.16 -8.18
CA PRO A 101 -2.27 -10.01 -9.27
C PRO A 101 -3.30 -9.32 -10.16
N GLU A 102 -4.09 -8.41 -9.60
CA GLU A 102 -5.15 -7.68 -10.32
C GLU A 102 -4.61 -6.73 -11.40
N PHE A 103 -3.32 -6.36 -11.32
CA PHE A 103 -2.67 -5.57 -12.36
C PHE A 103 -2.64 -6.32 -13.70
N HIS A 104 -2.54 -7.63 -13.66
CA HIS A 104 -2.33 -8.49 -14.81
C HIS A 104 -3.65 -9.07 -15.29
N ASN A 105 -3.77 -9.33 -16.62
CA ASN A 105 -4.94 -10.02 -17.17
C ASN A 105 -5.03 -11.45 -16.62
N ASP A 106 -3.88 -12.07 -16.40
CA ASP A 106 -3.74 -13.40 -15.83
C ASP A 106 -2.65 -13.34 -14.76
N PRO A 107 -2.91 -13.81 -13.52
CA PRO A 107 -1.86 -13.82 -12.47
C PRO A 107 -0.58 -14.55 -12.90
N ASN A 108 -0.67 -15.50 -13.83
CA ASN A 108 0.50 -16.20 -14.35
C ASN A 108 1.43 -15.31 -15.17
N GLU A 109 0.98 -14.10 -15.53
CA GLU A 109 1.81 -13.12 -16.24
C GLU A 109 2.71 -12.32 -15.27
N MET A 110 2.56 -12.49 -13.96
CA MET A 110 3.45 -11.85 -13.00
C MET A 110 4.88 -12.36 -13.20
N THR A 111 5.81 -11.42 -13.30
CA THR A 111 7.24 -11.77 -13.39
C THR A 111 7.78 -12.19 -12.03
N ASP A 112 8.97 -12.78 -12.00
CA ASP A 112 9.62 -13.10 -10.73
C ASP A 112 9.80 -11.85 -9.87
N ILE A 113 10.13 -10.72 -10.48
CA ILE A 113 10.26 -9.44 -9.77
C ILE A 113 8.93 -9.04 -9.14
N ASP A 114 7.82 -9.16 -9.88
CA ASP A 114 6.48 -8.85 -9.37
C ASP A 114 6.14 -9.74 -8.15
N LEU A 115 6.45 -11.03 -8.25
CA LEU A 115 6.18 -11.99 -7.18
C LEU A 115 7.02 -11.72 -5.93
N ILE A 116 8.30 -11.39 -6.12
CA ILE A 116 9.18 -11.08 -5.00
C ILE A 116 8.69 -9.82 -4.28
N GLU A 117 8.32 -8.79 -5.02
CA GLU A 117 7.76 -7.57 -4.42
C GLU A 117 6.47 -7.86 -3.65
N MET A 118 5.58 -8.69 -4.21
CA MET A 118 4.34 -9.10 -3.56
C MET A 118 4.62 -9.82 -2.24
N VAL A 119 5.58 -10.75 -2.23
CA VAL A 119 5.95 -11.49 -1.00
C VAL A 119 6.56 -10.55 0.03
N CYS A 120 7.38 -9.59 -0.38
CA CYS A 120 7.92 -8.56 0.52
C CYS A 120 6.80 -7.71 1.11
N ASP A 121 5.80 -7.38 0.30
CA ASP A 121 4.62 -6.64 0.76
C ASP A 121 3.87 -7.43 1.84
N TRP A 122 3.60 -8.71 1.60
CA TRP A 122 2.94 -9.59 2.59
C TRP A 122 3.75 -9.73 3.86
N THR A 123 5.08 -9.84 3.73
CA THR A 123 5.99 -9.92 4.88
C THR A 123 5.90 -8.65 5.72
N ALA A 124 5.91 -7.49 5.07
CA ALA A 124 5.79 -6.20 5.75
C ALA A 124 4.45 -6.09 6.49
N MET A 125 3.36 -6.52 5.86
CA MET A 125 2.04 -6.54 6.49
C MET A 125 2.02 -7.45 7.72
N SER A 126 2.63 -8.63 7.62
CA SER A 126 2.73 -9.56 8.75
C SER A 126 3.50 -8.94 9.91
N LEU A 127 4.60 -8.24 9.64
CA LEU A 127 5.40 -7.61 10.68
C LEU A 127 4.66 -6.47 11.37
N GLU A 128 3.79 -5.76 10.65
CA GLU A 128 3.00 -4.67 11.22
C GLU A 128 2.02 -5.16 12.28
N PHE A 129 1.45 -6.35 12.10
CA PHE A 129 0.40 -6.87 12.96
C PHE A 129 0.90 -7.91 13.98
N ASN A 130 2.18 -8.13 14.06
CA ASN A 130 2.82 -8.96 15.09
C ASN A 130 3.64 -8.10 16.07
#